data_414fbbd4f335895557c0967a097a089f
#
_entry.id   414fbbd4f335895557c0967a097a089f
#
_cell.length_a   1.000
_cell.length_b   1.000
_cell.length_c   1.000
_cell.angle_alpha   90.00
_cell.angle_beta   90.00
_cell.angle_gamma   90.00
#
_symmetry.space_group_name_H-M   'P 1'
#
loop_
_entity.id
_entity.type
_entity.pdbx_description
1 polymer ?
#
loop_
_entity_poly.entity_id
_entity_poly.type
_entity_poly.pdbx_seq_one_letter_code
_entity_poly.pdbx_strand_id
1 'polypeptide(L)'
;MLPIHKLLNRIRWDPRFRAGRFEIGYYDRRVNGVLMVPLKAIRFPADARFVFELYDDEGELHRIPLHRVRRVTRNGRVIWWRAAPPRHPQDPG
;
A
#
# COMPACT_ATOMS: atom_id res chain seq x y z
N MET A 1 2.88 -16.23 4.66
CA MET A 1 2.44 -14.83 4.84
C MET A 1 1.20 -14.57 4.00
N LEU A 2 0.23 -13.85 4.55
CA LEU A 2 -0.99 -13.52 3.83
C LEU A 2 -0.68 -12.60 2.65
N PRO A 3 -1.18 -12.88 1.43
CA PRO A 3 -1.00 -11.96 0.31
C PRO A 3 -1.62 -10.59 0.61
N ILE A 4 -1.00 -9.52 0.09
CA ILE A 4 -1.42 -8.16 0.41
C ILE A 4 -2.88 -7.91 0.04
N HIS A 5 -3.35 -8.40 -1.09
CA HIS A 5 -4.74 -8.17 -1.49
C HIS A 5 -5.73 -8.82 -0.53
N LYS A 6 -5.38 -9.96 0.06
CA LYS A 6 -6.24 -10.61 1.04
C LYS A 6 -6.24 -9.85 2.36
N LEU A 7 -5.09 -9.34 2.78
CA LEU A 7 -5.00 -8.53 3.99
C LEU A 7 -5.83 -7.25 3.85
N LEU A 8 -5.70 -6.54 2.76
CA LEU A 8 -6.43 -5.30 2.53
C LEU A 8 -7.94 -5.57 2.45
N ASN A 9 -8.33 -6.67 1.82
CA ASN A 9 -9.74 -7.04 1.76
C ASN A 9 -10.27 -7.33 3.17
N ARG A 10 -9.49 -8.00 4.00
CA ARG A 10 -9.87 -8.29 5.37
C ARG A 10 -10.03 -7.01 6.20
N ILE A 11 -9.12 -6.06 6.04
CA ILE A 11 -9.20 -4.77 6.74
C ILE A 11 -10.47 -4.02 6.33
N ARG A 12 -10.84 -4.07 5.06
CA ARG A 12 -12.00 -3.36 4.55
C ARG A 12 -13.32 -3.92 5.08
N TRP A 13 -13.40 -5.23 5.25
CA TRP A 13 -14.69 -5.92 5.49
C TRP A 13 -14.84 -6.50 6.89
N ASP A 14 -13.76 -6.66 7.65
CA ASP A 14 -13.83 -7.20 9.01
C ASP A 14 -13.91 -6.04 10.02
N PRO A 15 -15.02 -5.90 10.75
CA PRO A 15 -15.17 -4.80 11.71
C PRO A 15 -14.09 -4.77 12.79
N ARG A 16 -13.54 -5.93 13.14
CA ARG A 16 -12.49 -6.01 14.17
C ARG A 16 -11.18 -5.41 13.67
N PHE A 17 -10.94 -5.51 12.36
CA PHE A 17 -9.75 -4.92 11.75
C PHE A 17 -9.92 -3.44 11.46
N ARG A 18 -11.18 -2.99 11.24
CA ARG A 18 -11.43 -1.59 10.95
C ARG A 18 -11.19 -0.67 12.14
N ALA A 19 -11.21 -1.23 13.35
CA ALA A 19 -10.87 -0.46 14.55
C ALA A 19 -9.36 -0.28 14.60
N GLY A 20 -8.89 0.94 14.42
CA GLY A 20 -7.48 1.24 14.46
C GLY A 20 -7.05 2.17 13.34
N ARG A 21 -5.84 2.66 13.47
CA ARG A 21 -5.23 3.54 12.49
C ARG A 21 -4.31 2.73 11.60
N PHE A 22 -4.70 2.54 10.36
CA PHE A 22 -3.92 1.78 9.39
C PHE A 22 -3.16 2.70 8.47
N GLU A 23 -1.92 2.33 8.18
CA GLU A 23 -1.10 3.00 7.18
C GLU A 23 -0.49 1.97 6.26
N ILE A 24 -0.30 2.36 4.99
CA ILE A 24 0.33 1.54 3.97
C ILE A 24 1.62 2.22 3.57
N GLY A 25 2.72 1.45 3.57
CA GLY A 25 3.99 1.90 3.00
C GLY A 25 4.17 1.28 1.64
N TYR A 26 4.36 2.10 0.62
CA TYR A 26 4.59 1.61 -0.74
C TYR A 26 5.85 2.24 -1.31
N TYR A 27 6.51 1.49 -2.19
CA TYR A 27 7.70 1.99 -2.87
C TYR A 27 7.31 2.98 -3.95
N ASP A 28 7.89 4.18 -3.88
CA ASP A 28 7.69 5.23 -4.87
C ASP A 28 9.01 5.48 -5.60
N ARG A 29 8.98 5.33 -6.93
CA ARG A 29 10.16 5.50 -7.76
C ARG A 29 10.68 6.93 -7.78
N ARG A 30 9.80 7.90 -7.64
CA ARG A 30 10.18 9.31 -7.71
C ARG A 30 11.07 9.70 -6.54
N VAL A 31 10.80 9.15 -5.37
CA VAL A 31 11.59 9.43 -4.17
C VAL A 31 12.57 8.31 -3.87
N ASN A 32 12.51 7.22 -4.63
CA ASN A 32 13.36 6.03 -4.44
C ASN A 32 13.30 5.53 -3.00
N GLY A 33 12.11 5.40 -2.48
CA GLY A 33 11.92 4.95 -1.11
C GLY A 33 10.47 4.63 -0.82
N VAL A 34 10.21 4.24 0.43
CA VAL A 34 8.88 3.88 0.88
C VAL A 34 8.19 5.10 1.45
N LEU A 35 6.99 5.38 0.92
CA LEU A 35 6.12 6.43 1.44
C LEU A 35 5.01 5.82 2.25
N MET A 36 4.75 6.37 3.43
CA MET A 36 3.66 5.94 4.30
C MET A 36 2.45 6.84 4.07
N VAL A 37 1.29 6.21 3.84
CA VAL A 37 0.04 6.94 3.66
C VAL A 37 -1.05 6.31 4.52
N PRO A 38 -1.96 7.12 5.09
CA PRO A 38 -3.06 6.54 5.86
C PRO A 38 -4.02 5.77 4.94
N LEU A 39 -4.50 4.64 5.43
CA LEU A 39 -5.42 3.80 4.64
C LEU A 39 -6.66 4.57 4.22
N LYS A 40 -7.16 5.46 5.06
CA LYS A 40 -8.36 6.24 4.75
C LYS A 40 -8.17 7.24 3.61
N ALA A 41 -6.93 7.55 3.23
CA ALA A 41 -6.63 8.40 2.08
C ALA A 41 -6.56 7.62 0.77
N ILE A 42 -6.73 6.30 0.83
CA ILE A 42 -6.59 5.41 -0.30
C ILE A 42 -7.96 4.98 -0.79
N ARG A 43 -8.10 4.87 -2.10
CA ARG A 43 -9.31 4.34 -2.72
C ARG A 43 -8.97 3.04 -3.44
N PHE A 44 -9.92 2.11 -3.41
CA PHE A 44 -9.81 0.85 -4.13
C PHE A 44 -10.80 0.89 -5.28
N PRO A 45 -10.31 1.06 -6.52
CA PRO A 45 -11.22 1.20 -7.67
C PRO A 45 -11.95 -0.10 -7.95
N ALA A 46 -13.24 0.01 -8.31
CA ALA A 46 -14.05 -1.16 -8.61
C ALA A 46 -13.62 -1.86 -9.91
N ASP A 47 -12.96 -1.12 -10.81
CA ASP A 47 -12.58 -1.61 -12.13
C ASP A 47 -11.17 -2.24 -12.15
N ALA A 48 -10.45 -2.24 -11.04
CA ALA A 48 -9.10 -2.78 -11.00
C ALA A 48 -8.81 -3.44 -9.65
N ARG A 49 -8.47 -4.74 -9.69
CA ARG A 49 -8.35 -5.55 -8.47
C ARG A 49 -7.05 -5.38 -7.71
N PHE A 50 -5.97 -5.08 -8.41
CA PHE A 50 -4.63 -5.12 -7.82
C PHE A 50 -3.94 -3.77 -7.86
N VAL A 51 -4.73 -2.71 -7.78
CA VAL A 51 -4.23 -1.35 -7.68
C VAL A 51 -4.98 -0.61 -6.58
N PHE A 52 -4.36 0.43 -6.07
CA PHE A 52 -5.04 1.42 -5.23
C PHE A 52 -4.79 2.81 -5.81
N GLU A 53 -5.63 3.75 -5.38
CA GLU A 53 -5.57 5.12 -5.88
C GLU A 53 -5.41 6.08 -4.72
N LEU A 54 -4.63 7.13 -4.94
CA LEU A 54 -4.52 8.23 -4.00
C LEU A 54 -4.29 9.53 -4.74
N TYR A 55 -4.63 10.64 -4.09
CA TYR A 55 -4.36 11.97 -4.62
C TYR A 55 -3.10 12.51 -3.98
N ASP A 56 -2.24 13.14 -4.78
CA ASP A 56 -1.06 13.82 -4.24
C ASP A 56 -1.44 15.22 -3.75
N ASP A 57 -0.45 15.96 -3.26
CA ASP A 57 -0.64 17.30 -2.71
C ASP A 57 -1.10 18.31 -3.76
N GLU A 58 -0.88 18.00 -5.04
CA GLU A 58 -1.31 18.84 -6.15
C GLU A 58 -2.68 18.46 -6.68
N GLY A 59 -3.32 17.46 -6.07
CA GLY A 59 -4.63 16.99 -6.47
C GLY A 59 -4.63 16.03 -7.65
N GLU A 60 -3.46 15.52 -8.04
CA GLU A 60 -3.37 14.55 -9.13
C GLU A 60 -3.60 13.14 -8.62
N LEU A 61 -4.37 12.37 -9.38
CA LEU A 61 -4.67 10.98 -9.05
C LEU A 61 -3.53 10.07 -9.48
N HIS A 62 -3.06 9.23 -8.55
CA HIS A 62 -2.07 8.21 -8.83
C HIS A 62 -2.68 6.83 -8.64
N ARG A 63 -2.48 5.97 -9.63
CA ARG A 63 -2.83 4.55 -9.53
C ARG A 63 -1.56 3.76 -9.27
N ILE A 64 -1.56 3.01 -8.17
CA ILE A 64 -0.36 2.33 -7.70
C ILE A 64 -0.66 0.83 -7.60
N PRO A 65 0.14 0.01 -8.28
CA PRO A 65 -0.03 -1.44 -8.18
C PRO A 65 0.22 -1.94 -6.77
N LEU A 66 -0.57 -2.90 -6.32
CA LEU A 66 -0.42 -3.47 -4.97
C LEU A 66 0.94 -4.14 -4.76
N HIS A 67 1.61 -4.56 -5.83
CA HIS A 67 2.92 -5.18 -5.68
C HIS A 67 3.99 -4.20 -5.18
N ARG A 68 3.71 -2.91 -5.20
CA ARG A 68 4.63 -1.90 -4.64
C ARG A 68 4.47 -1.71 -3.14
N VAL A 69 3.42 -2.26 -2.53
CA VAL A 69 3.24 -2.18 -1.08
C VAL A 69 4.32 -3.00 -0.40
N ARG A 70 4.98 -2.41 0.59
CA ARG A 70 6.07 -3.05 1.33
C ARG A 70 5.74 -3.30 2.79
N ARG A 71 4.82 -2.54 3.36
CA ARG A 71 4.40 -2.75 4.74
C ARG A 71 3.00 -2.22 4.96
N VAL A 72 2.37 -2.77 6.00
CA VAL A 72 1.10 -2.26 6.52
C VAL A 72 1.27 -2.14 8.02
N THR A 73 0.87 -1.01 8.58
CA THR A 73 0.92 -0.81 10.02
C THR A 73 -0.48 -0.60 10.58
N ARG A 74 -0.66 -0.98 11.83
CA ARG A 74 -1.86 -0.72 12.61
C ARG A 74 -1.45 -0.06 13.91
N ASN A 75 -1.93 1.17 14.14
CA ASN A 75 -1.56 1.95 15.33
C ASN A 75 -0.03 2.06 15.49
N GLY A 76 0.68 2.22 14.36
CA GLY A 76 2.13 2.32 14.35
C GLY A 76 2.89 1.01 14.39
N ARG A 77 2.21 -0.12 14.55
CA ARG A 77 2.84 -1.44 14.61
C ARG A 77 2.75 -2.14 13.27
N VAL A 78 3.87 -2.66 12.77
CA VAL A 78 3.89 -3.41 11.51
C VAL A 78 3.13 -4.72 11.69
N ILE A 79 2.09 -4.93 10.89
CA ILE A 79 1.31 -6.17 10.89
C ILE A 79 1.54 -6.99 9.62
N TRP A 80 2.14 -6.41 8.62
CA TRP A 80 2.49 -7.09 7.37
C TRP A 80 3.65 -6.35 6.73
N TRP A 81 4.59 -7.11 6.17
CA TRP A 81 5.69 -6.52 5.42
C TRP A 81 6.26 -7.54 4.46
N ARG A 82 6.96 -7.04 3.45
CA ARG A 82 7.77 -7.88 2.56
C ARG A 82 8.99 -7.09 2.13
N ALA A 83 10.09 -7.81 1.90
CA ALA A 83 11.30 -7.19 1.39
C ALA A 83 11.09 -6.70 -0.03
N ALA A 84 11.78 -5.62 -0.40
CA ALA A 84 11.82 -5.20 -1.79
C ALA A 84 12.50 -6.32 -2.60
N PRO A 85 12.05 -6.58 -3.85
CA PRO A 85 12.74 -7.55 -4.69
C PRO A 85 14.20 -7.14 -4.88
N PRO A 86 15.12 -8.10 -5.02
CA PRO A 86 16.49 -7.76 -5.32
C PRO A 86 16.56 -6.90 -6.57
N ARG A 87 17.40 -5.85 -6.52
CA ARG A 87 17.54 -4.97 -7.65
C ARG A 87 18.30 -5.70 -8.75
N HIS A 88 17.68 -5.82 -9.92
CA HIS A 88 18.35 -6.39 -11.08
C HIS A 88 19.37 -5.40 -11.60
N PRO A 89 20.56 -5.85 -12.06
CA PRO A 89 21.60 -4.92 -12.56
C PRO A 89 21.13 -4.00 -13.68
N GLN A 90 20.14 -4.42 -14.43
CA GLN A 90 19.56 -3.66 -15.53
C GLN A 90 18.32 -2.87 -15.13
N ASP A 91 17.95 -2.94 -13.87
CA ASP A 91 16.76 -2.28 -13.37
C ASP A 91 17.08 -0.80 -13.19
N PRO A 92 16.32 0.10 -13.83
CA PRO A 92 16.64 1.53 -13.75
C PRO A 92 16.32 2.15 -12.40
N GLY A 93 15.73 1.44 -11.52
CA GLY A 93 15.40 2.04 -10.27
C GLY A 93 14.84 1.10 -9.28
#